data_cfed6015dce02c3d68c24f5b8588a589
#
_entry.id   cfed6015dce02c3d68c24f5b8588a589
#
_cell.length_a   1.000
_cell.length_b   1.000
_cell.length_c   1.000
_cell.angle_alpha   90.00
_cell.angle_beta   90.00
_cell.angle_gamma   90.00
#
_symmetry.space_group_name_H-M   'P 1'
#
loop_
_entity.id
_entity.type
_entity.pdbx_description
1 polymer ?
#
loop_
_entity_poly.entity_id
_entity_poly.type
_entity_poly.pdbx_seq_one_letter_code
_entity_poly.pdbx_strand_id
1 'polypeptide(L)'
;GLKNFDYIGNSFDDIPCWEYANRAITLNAKRNLKRSCEKVNINYLHLQNIDNQNLLFNFFRAIRPYQWIKNILVFVPLIAAKVFDTNLIFDSVLAFFAFSFVASSVYIFNDLLDLKSDRNHPKKCDRPFASGSLSLLYGSIGGFIMLILGFALASSIGLLFLVVITTYY
;
A
#
# COMPACT_ATOMS: atom_id res chain seq x y z
N GLY A 1 -22.60 -10.51 -36.09
CA GLY A 1 -21.49 -10.05 -36.85
C GLY A 1 -20.19 -10.06 -36.08
N LEU A 2 -19.16 -10.51 -36.73
CA LEU A 2 -17.77 -10.35 -36.29
C LEU A 2 -17.48 -8.87 -36.04
N LYS A 3 -16.73 -8.51 -34.98
CA LYS A 3 -16.39 -7.15 -34.58
C LYS A 3 -17.48 -6.36 -33.79
N ASN A 4 -18.35 -7.03 -33.08
CA ASN A 4 -19.35 -6.36 -32.21
C ASN A 4 -18.95 -6.36 -30.72
N PHE A 5 -17.74 -6.75 -30.37
CA PHE A 5 -17.25 -6.79 -28.99
C PHE A 5 -15.81 -6.27 -28.89
N ASP A 6 -15.47 -5.70 -27.77
CA ASP A 6 -14.09 -5.36 -27.38
C ASP A 6 -13.56 -6.48 -26.51
N TYR A 7 -12.30 -6.90 -26.72
CA TYR A 7 -11.68 -7.99 -25.96
C TYR A 7 -10.40 -7.53 -25.27
N ILE A 8 -10.33 -7.80 -23.96
CA ILE A 8 -9.16 -7.50 -23.13
C ILE A 8 -8.46 -8.80 -22.79
N GLY A 9 -7.16 -8.87 -23.04
CA GLY A 9 -6.34 -10.05 -22.73
C GLY A 9 -4.87 -9.72 -22.46
N ASN A 10 -4.10 -10.73 -22.06
CA ASN A 10 -2.69 -10.58 -21.73
C ASN A 10 -1.80 -11.76 -22.17
N SER A 11 -2.37 -12.76 -22.83
CA SER A 11 -1.73 -14.00 -23.25
C SER A 11 -1.66 -14.15 -24.77
N PHE A 12 -0.81 -15.05 -25.24
CA PHE A 12 -0.77 -15.47 -26.64
C PHE A 12 -2.06 -16.20 -27.06
N ASP A 13 -2.74 -16.85 -26.13
CA ASP A 13 -4.00 -17.55 -26.36
C ASP A 13 -5.16 -16.59 -26.69
N ASP A 14 -5.00 -15.29 -26.41
CA ASP A 14 -5.98 -14.25 -26.68
C ASP A 14 -5.92 -13.74 -28.14
N ILE A 15 -4.85 -14.07 -28.89
CA ILE A 15 -4.66 -13.59 -30.27
C ILE A 15 -5.85 -13.94 -31.18
N PRO A 16 -6.39 -15.16 -31.19
CA PRO A 16 -7.55 -15.49 -32.02
C PRO A 16 -8.79 -14.65 -31.66
N CYS A 17 -8.99 -14.31 -30.38
CA CYS A 17 -10.10 -13.45 -29.95
C CYS A 17 -9.94 -12.03 -30.44
N TRP A 18 -8.72 -11.49 -30.41
CA TRP A 18 -8.42 -10.14 -30.89
C TRP A 18 -8.61 -9.97 -32.39
N GLU A 19 -8.38 -11.01 -33.19
CA GLU A 19 -8.63 -10.97 -34.65
C GLU A 19 -10.11 -10.68 -35.00
N TYR A 20 -11.02 -11.16 -34.14
CA TYR A 20 -12.46 -11.01 -34.33
C TYR A 20 -13.07 -9.86 -33.53
N ALA A 21 -12.33 -9.24 -32.61
CA ALA A 21 -12.77 -8.14 -31.79
C ALA A 21 -12.86 -6.83 -32.59
N ASN A 22 -13.76 -5.92 -32.18
CA ASN A 22 -13.81 -4.56 -32.69
C ASN A 22 -12.60 -3.75 -32.20
N ARG A 23 -12.25 -3.88 -30.90
CA ARG A 23 -11.03 -3.33 -30.32
C ARG A 23 -10.29 -4.44 -29.58
N ALA A 24 -9.06 -4.66 -29.98
CA ALA A 24 -8.12 -5.48 -29.23
C ALA A 24 -7.48 -4.63 -28.13
N ILE A 25 -7.60 -5.04 -26.87
CA ILE A 25 -7.03 -4.32 -25.73
C ILE A 25 -6.06 -5.28 -25.03
N THR A 26 -4.78 -4.90 -24.94
CA THR A 26 -3.80 -5.69 -24.23
C THR A 26 -3.53 -5.06 -22.85
N LEU A 27 -3.58 -5.87 -21.79
CA LEU A 27 -3.26 -5.44 -20.43
C LEU A 27 -1.93 -6.03 -19.99
N ASN A 28 -0.97 -5.19 -19.58
CA ASN A 28 0.35 -5.62 -19.10
C ASN A 28 1.09 -6.59 -20.04
N ALA A 29 0.88 -6.47 -21.34
CA ALA A 29 1.44 -7.39 -22.32
C ALA A 29 2.97 -7.35 -22.33
N LYS A 30 3.58 -8.53 -22.24
CA LYS A 30 5.04 -8.68 -22.39
C LYS A 30 5.47 -8.28 -23.80
N ARG A 31 6.71 -7.83 -23.94
CA ARG A 31 7.28 -7.34 -25.20
C ARG A 31 7.14 -8.34 -26.35
N ASN A 32 7.23 -9.64 -26.04
CA ASN A 32 7.09 -10.70 -27.05
C ASN A 32 5.64 -10.80 -27.57
N LEU A 33 4.64 -10.63 -26.71
CA LEU A 33 3.23 -10.64 -27.11
C LEU A 33 2.93 -9.45 -28.02
N LYS A 34 3.43 -8.25 -27.68
CA LYS A 34 3.28 -7.06 -28.52
C LYS A 34 3.83 -7.29 -29.93
N ARG A 35 5.05 -7.85 -30.03
CA ARG A 35 5.65 -8.18 -31.34
C ARG A 35 4.84 -9.21 -32.14
N SER A 36 4.16 -10.15 -31.47
CA SER A 36 3.30 -11.12 -32.13
C SER A 36 2.03 -10.47 -32.67
N CYS A 37 1.40 -9.57 -31.89
CA CYS A 37 0.25 -8.77 -32.38
C CYS A 37 0.62 -7.91 -33.60
N GLU A 38 1.79 -7.31 -33.61
CA GLU A 38 2.31 -6.53 -34.73
C GLU A 38 2.53 -7.39 -35.99
N LYS A 39 3.01 -8.64 -35.83
CA LYS A 39 3.22 -9.59 -36.96
C LYS A 39 1.90 -10.00 -37.61
N VAL A 40 0.83 -10.13 -36.82
CA VAL A 40 -0.51 -10.52 -37.30
C VAL A 40 -1.33 -9.30 -37.71
N ASN A 41 -0.74 -8.08 -37.69
CA ASN A 41 -1.38 -6.83 -38.10
C ASN A 41 -2.61 -6.47 -37.28
N ILE A 42 -2.66 -6.89 -35.99
CA ILE A 42 -3.74 -6.56 -35.06
C ILE A 42 -3.48 -5.15 -34.53
N ASN A 43 -4.38 -4.23 -34.82
CA ASN A 43 -4.34 -2.89 -34.20
C ASN A 43 -4.87 -2.98 -32.77
N TYR A 44 -4.01 -2.85 -31.77
CA TYR A 44 -4.35 -3.01 -30.35
C TYR A 44 -4.07 -1.75 -29.53
N LEU A 45 -4.93 -1.50 -28.55
CA LEU A 45 -4.72 -0.52 -27.50
C LEU A 45 -3.97 -1.18 -26.35
N HIS A 46 -2.76 -0.71 -26.04
CA HIS A 46 -2.00 -1.23 -24.93
C HIS A 46 -2.30 -0.44 -23.66
N LEU A 47 -2.97 -1.07 -22.70
CA LEU A 47 -3.11 -0.57 -21.36
C LEU A 47 -1.96 -1.15 -20.53
N GLN A 48 -1.04 -0.30 -20.17
CA GLN A 48 -0.02 -0.64 -19.20
C GLN A 48 -0.60 -0.33 -17.83
N ASN A 49 -0.64 -1.34 -16.97
CA ASN A 49 -0.95 -1.07 -15.57
C ASN A 49 0.12 -0.10 -15.05
N ILE A 50 -0.31 0.95 -14.38
CA ILE A 50 0.58 1.98 -13.81
C ILE A 50 1.40 1.42 -12.64
N ASP A 51 1.39 0.11 -12.46
CA ASP A 51 2.02 -0.67 -11.37
C ASP A 51 3.55 -0.56 -11.26
N ASN A 52 4.20 0.22 -12.12
CA ASN A 52 5.63 0.55 -11.96
C ASN A 52 5.88 1.91 -11.29
N GLN A 53 4.85 2.55 -10.75
CA GLN A 53 5.11 3.62 -9.80
C GLN A 53 5.62 2.99 -8.52
N ASN A 54 6.92 3.20 -8.26
CA ASN A 54 7.69 2.85 -7.07
C ASN A 54 6.86 2.23 -5.94
N LEU A 55 6.86 0.90 -5.83
CA LEU A 55 6.20 0.15 -4.75
C LEU A 55 6.46 0.79 -3.38
N LEU A 56 7.71 1.22 -3.15
CA LEU A 56 8.13 1.92 -1.95
C LEU A 56 7.38 3.24 -1.74
N PHE A 57 7.23 4.06 -2.77
CA PHE A 57 6.49 5.33 -2.67
C PHE A 57 5.03 5.11 -2.31
N ASN A 58 4.36 4.15 -2.95
CA ASN A 58 2.97 3.82 -2.64
C ASN A 58 2.82 3.21 -1.25
N PHE A 59 3.79 2.42 -0.80
CA PHE A 59 3.82 1.93 0.57
C PHE A 59 4.01 3.07 1.57
N PHE A 60 4.93 4.02 1.33
CA PHE A 60 5.07 5.22 2.15
C PHE A 60 3.78 6.04 2.22
N ARG A 61 3.03 6.14 1.14
CA ARG A 61 1.70 6.80 1.17
C ARG A 61 0.70 6.03 2.04
N ALA A 62 0.75 4.70 2.03
CA ALA A 62 -0.16 3.85 2.81
C ALA A 62 0.12 3.93 4.32
N ILE A 63 1.39 3.96 4.76
CA ILE A 63 1.77 4.08 6.18
C ILE A 63 1.51 5.47 6.78
N ARG A 64 1.24 6.48 5.95
CA ARG A 64 0.89 7.85 6.33
C ARG A 64 1.85 8.52 7.33
N PRO A 65 3.14 8.69 7.01
CA PRO A 65 4.14 9.23 7.96
C PRO A 65 3.78 10.62 8.50
N TYR A 66 3.00 11.41 7.74
CA TYR A 66 2.52 12.72 8.20
C TYR A 66 1.63 12.65 9.45
N GLN A 67 1.03 11.49 9.75
CA GLN A 67 0.26 11.28 10.98
C GLN A 67 1.17 11.05 12.21
N TRP A 68 2.44 10.68 12.00
CA TRP A 68 3.38 10.43 13.09
C TRP A 68 3.68 11.69 13.91
N ILE A 69 3.42 12.87 13.34
CA ILE A 69 3.59 14.14 14.07
C ILE A 69 2.76 14.18 15.37
N LYS A 70 1.63 13.47 15.41
CA LYS A 70 0.80 13.36 16.61
C LYS A 70 1.49 12.58 17.74
N ASN A 71 2.37 11.66 17.38
CA ASN A 71 3.10 10.83 18.32
C ASN A 71 4.27 11.57 18.98
N ILE A 72 4.61 12.79 18.53
CA ILE A 72 5.57 13.68 19.19
C ILE A 72 5.15 13.97 20.64
N LEU A 73 3.85 13.86 20.95
CA LEU A 73 3.35 14.01 22.32
C LEU A 73 3.98 13.02 23.32
N VAL A 74 4.56 11.92 22.86
CA VAL A 74 5.32 10.97 23.69
C VAL A 74 6.51 11.64 24.39
N PHE A 75 7.07 12.70 23.82
CA PHE A 75 8.19 13.45 24.42
C PHE A 75 7.76 14.50 25.46
N VAL A 76 6.46 14.79 25.57
CA VAL A 76 5.96 15.84 26.49
C VAL A 76 6.29 15.54 27.96
N PRO A 77 6.11 14.30 28.47
CA PRO A 77 6.49 13.99 29.86
C PRO A 77 7.98 14.22 30.14
N LEU A 78 8.85 13.87 29.18
CA LEU A 78 10.31 14.05 29.29
C LEU A 78 10.66 15.54 29.41
N ILE A 79 10.06 16.39 28.58
CA ILE A 79 10.26 17.82 28.56
C ILE A 79 9.70 18.47 29.83
N ALA A 80 8.52 18.05 30.25
CA ALA A 80 7.84 18.59 31.43
C ALA A 80 8.61 18.26 32.75
N ALA A 81 9.15 17.06 32.84
CA ALA A 81 9.96 16.63 33.98
C ALA A 81 11.35 17.27 34.01
N LYS A 82 11.80 17.89 32.92
CA LYS A 82 13.16 18.44 32.76
C LYS A 82 14.27 17.43 33.06
N VAL A 83 13.98 16.15 32.86
CA VAL A 83 14.93 15.05 33.08
C VAL A 83 15.46 14.62 31.71
N PHE A 84 16.72 14.93 31.45
CA PHE A 84 17.38 14.63 30.18
C PHE A 84 18.39 13.47 30.36
N ASP A 85 17.91 12.38 30.96
CA ASP A 85 18.69 11.13 31.02
C ASP A 85 18.71 10.48 29.63
N THR A 86 19.90 10.02 29.22
CA THR A 86 20.11 9.39 27.91
C THR A 86 19.21 8.15 27.70
N ASN A 87 19.00 7.35 28.75
CA ASN A 87 18.15 6.17 28.67
C ASN A 87 16.68 6.55 28.45
N LEU A 88 16.18 7.57 29.18
CA LEU A 88 14.80 8.04 29.03
C LEU A 88 14.55 8.69 27.67
N ILE A 89 15.56 9.39 27.12
CA ILE A 89 15.49 9.92 25.76
C ILE A 89 15.39 8.77 24.75
N PHE A 90 16.23 7.76 24.91
CA PHE A 90 16.23 6.58 24.03
C PHE A 90 14.89 5.82 24.08
N ASP A 91 14.38 5.57 25.28
CA ASP A 91 13.07 4.93 25.47
C ASP A 91 11.93 5.76 24.83
N SER A 92 11.98 7.09 24.95
CA SER A 92 10.99 7.98 24.30
C SER A 92 11.06 7.92 22.78
N VAL A 93 12.26 7.80 22.20
CA VAL A 93 12.43 7.60 20.75
C VAL A 93 11.88 6.24 20.32
N LEU A 94 12.17 5.18 21.06
CA LEU A 94 11.61 3.86 20.80
C LEU A 94 10.08 3.88 20.89
N ALA A 95 9.53 4.54 21.91
CA ALA A 95 8.11 4.70 22.11
C ALA A 95 7.44 5.45 20.93
N PHE A 96 8.06 6.53 20.45
CA PHE A 96 7.60 7.26 19.28
C PHE A 96 7.50 6.36 18.03
N PHE A 97 8.54 5.57 17.75
CA PHE A 97 8.51 4.66 16.61
C PHE A 97 7.54 3.49 16.82
N ALA A 98 7.43 2.95 18.04
CA ALA A 98 6.47 1.90 18.36
C ALA A 98 5.03 2.35 18.07
N PHE A 99 4.62 3.51 18.59
CA PHE A 99 3.31 4.09 18.27
C PHE A 99 3.13 4.36 16.79
N SER A 100 4.16 4.89 16.12
CA SER A 100 4.08 5.24 14.71
C SER A 100 3.88 4.00 13.81
N PHE A 101 4.56 2.90 14.12
CA PHE A 101 4.45 1.66 13.37
C PHE A 101 3.10 0.98 13.62
N VAL A 102 2.64 0.92 14.87
CA VAL A 102 1.32 0.37 15.19
C VAL A 102 0.21 1.20 14.55
N ALA A 103 0.26 2.54 14.63
CA ALA A 103 -0.69 3.41 13.97
C ALA A 103 -0.70 3.20 12.44
N SER A 104 0.47 3.06 11.82
CA SER A 104 0.58 2.80 10.38
C SER A 104 -0.05 1.47 10.00
N SER A 105 0.13 0.42 10.82
CA SER A 105 -0.51 -0.87 10.60
C SER A 105 -2.04 -0.76 10.66
N VAL A 106 -2.57 -0.03 11.66
CA VAL A 106 -4.02 0.25 11.78
C VAL A 106 -4.54 0.95 10.53
N TYR A 107 -3.84 1.97 10.01
CA TYR A 107 -4.26 2.66 8.79
C TYR A 107 -4.27 1.74 7.57
N ILE A 108 -3.26 0.87 7.43
CA ILE A 108 -3.20 -0.11 6.34
C ILE A 108 -4.40 -1.05 6.41
N PHE A 109 -4.68 -1.64 7.58
CA PHE A 109 -5.80 -2.57 7.74
C PHE A 109 -7.16 -1.88 7.56
N ASN A 110 -7.33 -0.67 8.07
CA ASN A 110 -8.55 0.11 7.84
C ASN A 110 -8.77 0.41 6.34
N ASP A 111 -7.72 0.82 5.61
CA ASP A 111 -7.83 1.09 4.17
C ASP A 111 -8.15 -0.21 3.38
N LEU A 112 -7.68 -1.38 3.85
CA LEU A 112 -8.03 -2.68 3.26
C LEU A 112 -9.48 -3.08 3.54
N LEU A 113 -9.98 -2.83 4.74
CA LEU A 113 -11.38 -3.12 5.12
C LEU A 113 -12.35 -2.18 4.40
N ASP A 114 -11.98 -0.92 4.26
CA ASP A 114 -12.79 0.12 3.61
C ASP A 114 -12.67 0.16 2.09
N LEU A 115 -11.97 -0.77 1.46
CA LEU A 115 -11.60 -0.74 0.04
C LEU A 115 -12.79 -0.46 -0.89
N LYS A 116 -13.94 -1.10 -0.67
CA LYS A 116 -15.14 -0.91 -1.49
C LYS A 116 -15.72 0.50 -1.34
N SER A 117 -15.75 1.00 -0.12
CA SER A 117 -16.20 2.36 0.20
C SER A 117 -15.28 3.42 -0.38
N ASP A 118 -13.97 3.22 -0.22
CA ASP A 118 -12.95 4.15 -0.68
C ASP A 118 -12.92 4.29 -2.21
N ARG A 119 -13.14 3.21 -2.95
CA ARG A 119 -13.23 3.24 -4.42
C ARG A 119 -14.37 4.11 -4.94
N ASN A 120 -15.48 4.16 -4.21
CA ASN A 120 -16.65 4.96 -4.58
C ASN A 120 -16.61 6.38 -4.02
N HIS A 121 -15.62 6.73 -3.22
CA HIS A 121 -15.55 8.03 -2.56
C HIS A 121 -14.73 9.03 -3.41
N PRO A 122 -15.22 10.26 -3.67
CA PRO A 122 -14.60 11.23 -4.59
C PRO A 122 -13.14 11.58 -4.29
N LYS A 123 -12.72 11.53 -3.00
CA LYS A 123 -11.36 11.91 -2.57
C LYS A 123 -10.52 10.72 -2.10
N LYS A 124 -11.18 9.62 -1.71
CA LYS A 124 -10.45 8.46 -1.16
C LYS A 124 -10.10 7.43 -2.23
N CYS A 125 -10.69 7.54 -3.43
CA CYS A 125 -10.37 6.68 -4.58
C CYS A 125 -8.88 6.77 -4.98
N ASP A 126 -8.18 7.86 -4.62
CA ASP A 126 -6.74 8.04 -4.87
C ASP A 126 -5.84 7.37 -3.83
N ARG A 127 -6.40 6.75 -2.78
CA ARG A 127 -5.61 5.99 -1.80
C ARG A 127 -4.92 4.81 -2.48
N PRO A 128 -3.71 4.39 -2.01
CA PRO A 128 -2.91 3.37 -2.68
C PRO A 128 -3.63 2.05 -2.95
N PHE A 129 -4.48 1.60 -2.03
CA PHE A 129 -5.27 0.37 -2.21
C PHE A 129 -6.51 0.58 -3.09
N ALA A 130 -7.21 1.69 -2.91
CA ALA A 130 -8.43 2.00 -3.66
C ALA A 130 -8.13 2.22 -5.14
N SER A 131 -7.04 2.95 -5.46
CA SER A 131 -6.56 3.20 -6.82
C SER A 131 -5.90 1.99 -7.48
N GLY A 132 -5.54 0.93 -6.69
CA GLY A 132 -4.80 -0.22 -7.19
C GLY A 132 -3.29 0.02 -7.36
N SER A 133 -2.77 1.18 -6.95
CA SER A 133 -1.34 1.50 -7.05
C SER A 133 -0.46 0.73 -6.05
N LEU A 134 -1.06 0.13 -5.02
CA LEU A 134 -0.44 -0.80 -4.09
C LEU A 134 -1.23 -2.10 -4.06
N SER A 135 -0.55 -3.23 -4.31
CA SER A 135 -1.16 -4.55 -4.24
C SER A 135 -1.65 -4.85 -2.82
N LEU A 136 -2.85 -5.46 -2.72
CA LEU A 136 -3.42 -5.87 -1.43
C LEU A 136 -2.49 -6.79 -0.65
N LEU A 137 -1.84 -7.74 -1.36
CA LEU A 137 -0.91 -8.68 -0.73
C LEU A 137 0.31 -7.97 -0.13
N TYR A 138 0.99 -7.11 -0.90
CA TYR A 138 2.16 -6.38 -0.41
C TYR A 138 1.79 -5.41 0.72
N GLY A 139 0.63 -4.78 0.62
CA GLY A 139 0.12 -3.92 1.68
C GLY A 139 -0.18 -4.68 2.96
N SER A 140 -0.84 -5.83 2.88
CA SER A 140 -1.13 -6.67 4.04
C SER A 140 0.14 -7.16 4.72
N ILE A 141 1.11 -7.67 3.95
CA ILE A 141 2.41 -8.09 4.48
C ILE A 141 3.11 -6.91 5.18
N GLY A 142 3.14 -5.73 4.52
CA GLY A 142 3.73 -4.53 5.10
C GLY A 142 3.03 -4.08 6.39
N GLY A 143 1.69 -4.18 6.46
CA GLY A 143 0.91 -3.91 7.66
C GLY A 143 1.28 -4.83 8.82
N PHE A 144 1.40 -6.13 8.57
CA PHE A 144 1.86 -7.08 9.58
C PHE A 144 3.30 -6.83 10.03
N ILE A 145 4.20 -6.50 9.11
CA ILE A 145 5.60 -6.16 9.46
C ILE A 145 5.62 -4.92 10.37
N MET A 146 4.87 -3.86 10.04
CA MET A 146 4.77 -2.67 10.88
C MET A 146 4.22 -3.00 12.27
N LEU A 147 3.20 -3.86 12.34
CA LEU A 147 2.63 -4.31 13.61
C LEU A 147 3.68 -5.03 14.48
N ILE A 148 4.36 -6.01 13.90
CA ILE A 148 5.39 -6.79 14.60
C ILE A 148 6.54 -5.89 15.07
N LEU A 149 7.02 -4.98 14.23
CA LEU A 149 8.07 -4.02 14.59
C LEU A 149 7.61 -3.11 15.74
N GLY A 150 6.38 -2.59 15.68
CA GLY A 150 5.84 -1.76 16.75
C GLY A 150 5.76 -2.49 18.10
N PHE A 151 5.26 -3.73 18.12
CA PHE A 151 5.22 -4.55 19.34
C PHE A 151 6.61 -4.97 19.81
N ALA A 152 7.54 -5.27 18.91
CA ALA A 152 8.93 -5.59 19.26
C ALA A 152 9.62 -4.39 19.95
N LEU A 153 9.45 -3.18 19.42
CA LEU A 153 9.96 -1.96 20.07
C LEU A 153 9.28 -1.71 21.41
N ALA A 154 7.97 -1.92 21.50
CA ALA A 154 7.26 -1.75 22.77
C ALA A 154 7.73 -2.73 23.86
N SER A 155 8.01 -3.97 23.47
CA SER A 155 8.51 -5.00 24.42
C SER A 155 9.89 -4.68 24.96
N SER A 156 10.74 -3.99 24.21
CA SER A 156 12.08 -3.57 24.66
C SER A 156 12.06 -2.44 25.70
N ILE A 157 10.99 -1.62 25.73
CA ILE A 157 10.80 -0.56 26.72
C ILE A 157 10.30 -1.15 28.05
N GLY A 158 9.39 -2.11 27.99
CA GLY A 158 8.89 -2.80 29.18
C GLY A 158 7.43 -3.22 29.10
N LEU A 159 7.04 -4.09 30.04
CA LEU A 159 5.71 -4.71 30.03
C LEU A 159 4.58 -3.68 30.13
N LEU A 160 4.73 -2.64 30.94
CA LEU A 160 3.71 -1.60 31.10
C LEU A 160 3.44 -0.88 29.79
N PHE A 161 4.48 -0.54 29.04
CA PHE A 161 4.34 0.12 27.74
C PHE A 161 3.75 -0.81 26.69
N LEU A 162 4.06 -2.10 26.76
CA LEU A 162 3.43 -3.11 25.90
C LEU A 162 1.91 -3.17 26.13
N VAL A 163 1.44 -3.11 27.37
CA VAL A 163 0.01 -3.03 27.71
C VAL A 163 -0.63 -1.77 27.13
N VAL A 164 0.04 -0.62 27.23
CA VAL A 164 -0.46 0.63 26.64
C VAL A 164 -0.62 0.51 25.12
N ILE A 165 0.36 -0.04 24.44
CA ILE A 165 0.30 -0.24 22.97
C ILE A 165 -0.80 -1.24 22.58
N THR A 166 -1.01 -2.30 23.35
CA THR A 166 -2.09 -3.28 23.08
C THR A 166 -3.47 -2.69 23.25
N THR A 167 -3.65 -1.77 24.20
CA THR A 167 -4.93 -1.07 24.38
C THR A 167 -5.18 0.01 23.31
N TYR A 168 -4.12 0.52 22.70
CA TYR A 168 -4.20 1.47 21.60
C TYR A 168 -4.59 0.80 20.27
N TYR A 169 -4.16 -0.44 20.06
CA TYR A 169 -4.42 -1.21 18.82
C TYR A 169 -5.87 -1.72 18.78
#